data_f35671c1139531016519879db06fcb9b
#
_entry.id   f35671c1139531016519879db06fcb9b
#
_cell.length_a   1.000
_cell.length_b   1.000
_cell.length_c   1.000
_cell.angle_alpha   90.00
_cell.angle_beta   90.00
_cell.angle_gamma   90.00
#
_symmetry.space_group_name_H-M   'P 1'
#
loop_
_entity.id
_entity.type
_entity.pdbx_description
1 polymer ?
#
loop_
_entity_poly.entity_id
_entity_poly.type
_entity_poly.pdbx_seq_one_letter_code
_entity_poly.pdbx_strand_id
1 'polypeptide(L)'
;MSNYHIKHLEEYYQVYRKSIREPENFWEEIAEEHFIWRKKWDKVLEWDFTKPEIKWFQGAQLNITENCIDRHLATRGDKTAILFEPNDPNEGAEHITYKQLHQRVNQFANVLKEEGVKKGDRVCIYVPMIPELAIATLACARIGAIHSVVFAGFSSTALATRINDSDCKMVITSDGSYRGKKSIDLKGIVDEALESCSGVETVLVAKRINSDIRMKEGRDKWLEPLLDNASTDCEAEIMNAEDPLFILYTSGSTGKPKGMVHTTAGYMVYTAYTFKNAFQYRENDVYWCTADIGWITGHSYIVYGPLANGATTVMFEGVPSYPDFGRFWDIVEKHKVNQFYTAPTAIRALAKQGTELVDKYDLSSLKVLGSVGEPINEEAWHWYNDNVGKGKSPIIDSWWQTETGGIMITPIPYVTPTKPTYATLPFIGIQPALIDEKGEELKGNQVEGRLCIKFPWPSIARTIWGNHERYKETYFSAYDKMYFTGDGALRDEVGYYRITGRVDDVIIVSGHNLGTAPIEDAINEHPAVAESAIVGFPHDIKGSALYGYVTLKDTGESRNHDNLRKEINQLITDRIGPIAKLDKIQFSEGLPKTRSGKIMRRILRKIAHNEMDNLGDISTLLNPEVVQSIIDNKL
;
A
#
# COMPACT_ATOMS: atom_id res chain seq x y z
N MET A 1 -13.87 7.75 -28.99
CA MET A 1 -14.09 8.03 -27.56
C MET A 1 -12.74 7.80 -26.87
N SER A 2 -12.32 8.70 -26.00
CA SER A 2 -11.07 8.49 -25.24
C SER A 2 -11.22 7.29 -24.32
N ASN A 3 -10.32 6.31 -24.42
CA ASN A 3 -10.30 5.11 -23.55
C ASN A 3 -9.80 5.41 -22.12
N TYR A 4 -9.53 6.68 -21.81
CA TYR A 4 -8.91 7.08 -20.54
C TYR A 4 -9.86 7.10 -19.36
N HIS A 5 -11.16 7.34 -19.57
CA HIS A 5 -12.15 7.39 -18.49
C HIS A 5 -13.38 6.54 -18.84
N ILE A 6 -13.54 5.42 -18.16
CA ILE A 6 -14.60 4.43 -18.36
C ILE A 6 -15.83 4.83 -17.55
N LYS A 7 -17.00 4.89 -18.20
CA LYS A 7 -18.24 5.42 -17.59
C LYS A 7 -19.38 4.41 -17.53
N HIS A 8 -19.31 3.34 -18.31
CA HIS A 8 -20.40 2.36 -18.43
C HIS A 8 -19.86 0.94 -18.49
N LEU A 9 -20.66 -0.04 -18.05
CA LEU A 9 -20.27 -1.45 -18.00
C LEU A 9 -19.91 -2.02 -19.39
N GLU A 10 -20.67 -1.64 -20.43
CA GLU A 10 -20.36 -2.07 -21.79
C GLU A 10 -19.02 -1.52 -22.28
N GLU A 11 -18.72 -0.26 -21.95
CA GLU A 11 -17.45 0.38 -22.24
C GLU A 11 -16.30 -0.34 -21.51
N TYR A 12 -16.50 -0.74 -20.23
CA TYR A 12 -15.52 -1.56 -19.53
C TYR A 12 -15.19 -2.83 -20.31
N TYR A 13 -16.19 -3.59 -20.77
CA TYR A 13 -15.93 -4.82 -21.50
C TYR A 13 -15.27 -4.59 -22.86
N GLN A 14 -15.58 -3.50 -23.54
CA GLN A 14 -14.96 -3.13 -24.82
C GLN A 14 -13.49 -2.75 -24.62
N VAL A 15 -13.22 -1.86 -23.66
CA VAL A 15 -11.88 -1.37 -23.31
C VAL A 15 -11.03 -2.52 -22.76
N TYR A 16 -11.57 -3.34 -21.87
CA TYR A 16 -10.88 -4.51 -21.35
C TYR A 16 -10.48 -5.48 -22.46
N ARG A 17 -11.40 -5.84 -23.34
CA ARG A 17 -11.10 -6.71 -24.49
C ARG A 17 -10.03 -6.12 -25.40
N LYS A 18 -10.07 -4.84 -25.70
CA LYS A 18 -9.04 -4.15 -26.48
C LYS A 18 -7.68 -4.24 -25.77
N SER A 19 -7.65 -3.93 -24.47
CA SER A 19 -6.40 -3.89 -23.69
C SER A 19 -5.71 -5.26 -23.54
N ILE A 20 -6.44 -6.37 -23.66
CA ILE A 20 -5.85 -7.73 -23.61
C ILE A 20 -5.58 -8.33 -25.00
N ARG A 21 -6.27 -7.89 -26.05
CA ARG A 21 -6.04 -8.37 -27.43
C ARG A 21 -4.95 -7.59 -28.14
N GLU A 22 -4.89 -6.30 -27.89
CA GLU A 22 -3.97 -5.34 -28.51
C GLU A 22 -3.28 -4.48 -27.45
N PRO A 23 -2.58 -5.10 -26.47
CA PRO A 23 -2.07 -4.39 -25.30
C PRO A 23 -1.08 -3.27 -25.65
N GLU A 24 -0.21 -3.48 -26.63
CA GLU A 24 0.75 -2.46 -27.07
C GLU A 24 0.02 -1.24 -27.62
N ASN A 25 -0.89 -1.43 -28.59
CA ASN A 25 -1.67 -0.33 -29.18
C ASN A 25 -2.53 0.38 -28.13
N PHE A 26 -3.11 -0.37 -27.18
CA PHE A 26 -3.92 0.22 -26.12
C PHE A 26 -3.12 1.16 -25.22
N TRP A 27 -1.97 0.70 -24.71
CA TRP A 27 -1.14 1.51 -23.83
C TRP A 27 -0.41 2.62 -24.58
N GLU A 28 -0.11 2.43 -25.87
CA GLU A 28 0.40 3.47 -26.74
C GLU A 28 -0.57 4.64 -26.88
N GLU A 29 -1.85 4.37 -27.20
CA GLU A 29 -2.89 5.40 -27.27
C GLU A 29 -3.03 6.16 -25.95
N ILE A 30 -3.11 5.45 -24.82
CA ILE A 30 -3.20 6.07 -23.50
C ILE A 30 -1.99 6.96 -23.20
N ALA A 31 -0.80 6.48 -23.49
CA ALA A 31 0.46 7.20 -23.24
C ALA A 31 0.59 8.44 -24.14
N GLU A 32 0.20 8.33 -25.41
CA GLU A 32 0.31 9.40 -26.38
C GLU A 32 -0.70 10.53 -26.16
N GLU A 33 -1.95 10.17 -25.85
CA GLU A 33 -3.03 11.14 -25.72
C GLU A 33 -3.04 11.89 -24.38
N HIS A 34 -2.52 11.26 -23.30
CA HIS A 34 -2.76 11.76 -21.94
C HIS A 34 -1.51 12.17 -21.18
N PHE A 35 -0.32 12.02 -21.75
CA PHE A 35 0.94 12.37 -21.07
C PHE A 35 1.87 13.20 -21.95
N ILE A 36 2.77 13.94 -21.29
CA ILE A 36 3.79 14.76 -21.95
C ILE A 36 5.08 13.95 -22.02
N TRP A 37 5.68 13.92 -23.21
CA TRP A 37 6.93 13.25 -23.50
C TRP A 37 7.93 14.23 -24.14
N ARG A 38 9.18 14.19 -23.70
CA ARG A 38 10.26 14.94 -24.35
C ARG A 38 10.68 14.25 -25.65
N LYS A 39 10.71 12.91 -25.64
CA LYS A 39 10.85 12.05 -26.82
C LYS A 39 9.89 10.86 -26.66
N LYS A 40 9.16 10.52 -27.73
CA LYS A 40 8.33 9.30 -27.76
C LYS A 40 9.23 8.06 -27.89
N TRP A 41 8.65 6.90 -27.64
CA TRP A 41 9.29 5.60 -27.69
C TRP A 41 9.63 5.15 -29.12
N ASP A 42 10.62 4.28 -29.20
CA ASP A 42 10.95 3.54 -30.41
C ASP A 42 10.19 2.20 -30.44
N LYS A 43 9.86 1.62 -29.27
CA LYS A 43 9.08 0.40 -29.08
C LYS A 43 8.24 0.49 -27.80
N VAL A 44 6.95 0.11 -27.90
CA VAL A 44 6.01 0.21 -26.78
C VAL A 44 6.32 -0.80 -25.68
N LEU A 45 6.52 -2.06 -26.06
CA LEU A 45 6.77 -3.16 -25.12
C LEU A 45 7.80 -4.15 -25.66
N GLU A 46 8.73 -4.52 -24.80
CA GLU A 46 9.62 -5.66 -24.96
C GLU A 46 9.61 -6.47 -23.66
N TRP A 47 9.33 -7.78 -23.75
CA TRP A 47 9.24 -8.57 -22.55
C TRP A 47 9.52 -10.06 -22.75
N ASP A 48 10.02 -10.69 -21.69
CA ASP A 48 10.21 -12.14 -21.60
C ASP A 48 10.11 -12.57 -20.12
N PHE A 49 9.00 -13.19 -19.72
CA PHE A 49 8.82 -13.69 -18.36
C PHE A 49 9.73 -14.87 -18.00
N THR A 50 10.34 -15.53 -18.99
CA THR A 50 11.29 -16.62 -18.70
C THR A 50 12.64 -16.09 -18.18
N LYS A 51 12.95 -14.82 -18.49
CA LYS A 51 14.13 -14.08 -18.03
C LYS A 51 13.79 -12.94 -17.07
N PRO A 52 12.52 -12.73 -16.72
CA PRO A 52 11.77 -11.55 -16.28
C PRO A 52 12.38 -10.20 -16.70
N GLU A 53 12.62 -10.06 -17.99
CA GLU A 53 12.99 -8.81 -18.63
C GLU A 53 11.76 -8.11 -19.19
N ILE A 54 11.44 -6.92 -18.71
CA ILE A 54 10.26 -6.16 -19.10
C ILE A 54 10.66 -4.70 -19.29
N LYS A 55 10.33 -4.15 -20.48
CA LYS A 55 10.58 -2.76 -20.83
C LYS A 55 9.35 -2.16 -21.50
N TRP A 56 8.83 -1.08 -20.91
CA TRP A 56 7.72 -0.32 -21.48
C TRP A 56 8.21 1.03 -22.00
N PHE A 57 7.70 1.43 -23.18
CA PHE A 57 8.02 2.70 -23.83
C PHE A 57 9.52 2.90 -24.08
N GLN A 58 10.20 1.85 -24.55
CA GLN A 58 11.64 1.84 -24.75
C GLN A 58 12.06 2.95 -25.71
N GLY A 59 13.10 3.71 -25.31
CA GLY A 59 13.61 4.85 -26.08
C GLY A 59 12.89 6.17 -25.78
N ALA A 60 11.79 6.17 -25.03
CA ALA A 60 11.14 7.40 -24.63
C ALA A 60 11.94 8.17 -23.59
N GLN A 61 11.77 9.50 -23.60
CA GLN A 61 12.35 10.42 -22.62
C GLN A 61 11.28 11.33 -22.02
N LEU A 62 11.33 11.50 -20.71
CA LEU A 62 10.39 12.29 -19.93
C LEU A 62 10.98 12.64 -18.57
N ASN A 63 10.25 13.44 -17.81
CA ASN A 63 10.36 13.46 -16.35
C ASN A 63 8.95 13.33 -15.75
N ILE A 64 8.79 12.48 -14.76
CA ILE A 64 7.45 12.24 -14.17
C ILE A 64 6.91 13.52 -13.51
N THR A 65 7.76 14.42 -12.99
CA THR A 65 7.32 15.67 -12.36
C THR A 65 6.70 16.64 -13.36
N GLU A 66 7.12 16.61 -14.61
CA GLU A 66 6.49 17.39 -15.66
C GLU A 66 5.03 16.97 -15.87
N ASN A 67 4.73 15.69 -15.72
CA ASN A 67 3.38 15.14 -15.80
C ASN A 67 2.57 15.32 -14.50
N CYS A 68 3.22 15.33 -13.35
CA CYS A 68 2.56 15.52 -12.05
C CYS A 68 2.34 16.99 -11.67
N ILE A 69 3.19 17.91 -12.17
CA ILE A 69 3.20 19.31 -11.72
C ILE A 69 3.16 20.28 -12.89
N ASP A 70 4.22 20.31 -13.71
CA ASP A 70 4.48 21.39 -14.67
C ASP A 70 3.33 21.58 -15.66
N ARG A 71 2.80 20.49 -16.23
CA ARG A 71 1.67 20.56 -17.21
C ARG A 71 0.38 21.14 -16.65
N HIS A 72 0.25 21.17 -15.31
CA HIS A 72 -0.94 21.70 -14.65
C HIS A 72 -0.85 23.20 -14.35
N LEU A 73 0.34 23.80 -14.43
CA LEU A 73 0.55 25.20 -14.01
C LEU A 73 -0.30 26.19 -14.79
N ALA A 74 -0.44 26.01 -16.09
CA ALA A 74 -1.19 26.94 -16.94
C ALA A 74 -2.69 26.95 -16.66
N THR A 75 -3.27 25.82 -16.25
CA THR A 75 -4.73 25.66 -16.08
C THR A 75 -5.17 25.37 -14.67
N ARG A 76 -4.27 24.91 -13.81
CA ARG A 76 -4.52 24.49 -12.41
C ARG A 76 -3.50 25.05 -11.44
N GLY A 77 -2.73 26.07 -11.83
CA GLY A 77 -1.67 26.64 -10.99
C GLY A 77 -2.14 27.05 -9.59
N ASP A 78 -3.33 27.63 -9.50
CA ASP A 78 -3.92 28.08 -8.23
C ASP A 78 -4.81 27.01 -7.55
N LYS A 79 -5.01 25.84 -8.18
CA LYS A 79 -5.73 24.71 -7.57
C LYS A 79 -4.87 24.05 -6.49
N THR A 80 -5.48 23.67 -5.38
CA THR A 80 -4.81 22.88 -4.33
C THR A 80 -4.37 21.53 -4.91
N ALA A 81 -3.08 21.26 -4.87
CA ALA A 81 -2.48 19.97 -5.21
C ALA A 81 -2.45 19.07 -3.98
N ILE A 82 -1.87 19.57 -2.88
CA ILE A 82 -1.78 18.86 -1.61
C ILE A 82 -2.54 19.66 -0.56
N LEU A 83 -3.46 18.99 0.11
CA LEU A 83 -4.15 19.48 1.29
C LEU A 83 -3.57 18.75 2.50
N PHE A 84 -2.77 19.44 3.28
CA PHE A 84 -2.17 18.88 4.48
C PHE A 84 -3.05 19.11 5.70
N GLU A 85 -3.42 18.04 6.37
CA GLU A 85 -4.14 18.05 7.64
C GLU A 85 -3.21 17.59 8.76
N PRO A 86 -2.86 18.48 9.71
CA PRO A 86 -1.91 18.16 10.77
C PRO A 86 -2.50 17.20 11.81
N ASN A 87 -1.62 16.65 12.66
CA ASN A 87 -2.01 15.76 13.75
C ASN A 87 -2.93 16.46 14.77
N ASP A 88 -2.58 17.69 15.19
CA ASP A 88 -3.44 18.49 16.09
C ASP A 88 -4.59 19.14 15.28
N PRO A 89 -5.86 18.84 15.59
CA PRO A 89 -7.00 19.43 14.89
C PRO A 89 -7.11 20.97 15.07
N ASN A 90 -6.44 21.55 16.08
CA ASN A 90 -6.40 22.98 16.31
C ASN A 90 -5.31 23.69 15.50
N GLU A 91 -4.36 22.96 14.95
CA GLU A 91 -3.40 23.46 13.96
C GLU A 91 -4.13 23.62 12.62
N GLY A 92 -3.92 24.72 11.93
CA GLY A 92 -4.59 25.00 10.65
C GLY A 92 -4.13 24.04 9.55
N ALA A 93 -5.07 23.58 8.72
CA ALA A 93 -4.73 22.83 7.51
C ALA A 93 -3.96 23.72 6.52
N GLU A 94 -3.00 23.14 5.79
CA GLU A 94 -2.24 23.84 4.76
C GLU A 94 -2.73 23.41 3.36
N HIS A 95 -3.03 24.39 2.52
CA HIS A 95 -3.41 24.20 1.12
C HIS A 95 -2.24 24.57 0.22
N ILE A 96 -1.56 23.60 -0.35
CA ILE A 96 -0.44 23.80 -1.26
C ILE A 96 -0.96 23.73 -2.69
N THR A 97 -0.95 24.86 -3.41
CA THR A 97 -1.36 24.90 -4.81
C THR A 97 -0.33 24.24 -5.72
N TYR A 98 -0.72 23.89 -6.97
CA TYR A 98 0.22 23.36 -7.96
C TYR A 98 1.40 24.30 -8.20
N LYS A 99 1.18 25.61 -8.19
CA LYS A 99 2.22 26.62 -8.32
C LYS A 99 3.17 26.61 -7.12
N GLN A 100 2.63 26.55 -5.91
CA GLN A 100 3.45 26.47 -4.70
C GLN A 100 4.21 25.13 -4.62
N LEU A 101 3.55 24.02 -5.00
CA LEU A 101 4.20 22.70 -5.06
C LEU A 101 5.37 22.72 -6.06
N HIS A 102 5.18 23.31 -7.24
CA HIS A 102 6.24 23.49 -8.22
C HIS A 102 7.44 24.25 -7.65
N GLN A 103 7.19 25.37 -6.99
CA GLN A 103 8.24 26.19 -6.38
C GLN A 103 9.01 25.44 -5.29
N ARG A 104 8.29 24.79 -4.36
CA ARG A 104 8.89 24.02 -3.25
C ARG A 104 9.68 22.81 -3.76
N VAL A 105 9.16 22.10 -4.76
CA VAL A 105 9.87 20.95 -5.38
C VAL A 105 11.16 21.41 -6.06
N ASN A 106 11.12 22.55 -6.77
CA ASN A 106 12.30 23.10 -7.42
C ASN A 106 13.36 23.57 -6.41
N GLN A 107 12.95 24.24 -5.34
CA GLN A 107 13.87 24.65 -4.26
C GLN A 107 14.52 23.42 -3.63
N PHE A 108 13.72 22.40 -3.29
CA PHE A 108 14.26 21.17 -2.71
C PHE A 108 15.19 20.42 -3.68
N ALA A 109 14.83 20.36 -4.96
CA ALA A 109 15.65 19.77 -6.01
C ALA A 109 17.01 20.47 -6.15
N ASN A 110 17.04 21.81 -6.06
CA ASN A 110 18.28 22.57 -6.06
C ASN A 110 19.11 22.31 -4.79
N VAL A 111 18.47 22.23 -3.61
CA VAL A 111 19.19 21.83 -2.37
C VAL A 111 19.83 20.46 -2.53
N LEU A 112 19.14 19.48 -3.09
CA LEU A 112 19.72 18.14 -3.32
C LEU A 112 20.92 18.20 -4.26
N LYS A 113 20.86 19.00 -5.33
CA LYS A 113 21.99 19.20 -6.26
C LYS A 113 23.18 19.88 -5.58
N GLU A 114 22.94 20.93 -4.79
CA GLU A 114 23.99 21.65 -4.04
C GLU A 114 24.67 20.75 -3.01
N GLU A 115 23.92 19.81 -2.42
CA GLU A 115 24.43 18.79 -1.50
C GLU A 115 25.05 17.57 -2.24
N GLY A 116 25.25 17.67 -3.55
CA GLY A 116 25.99 16.70 -4.34
C GLY A 116 25.20 15.51 -4.86
N VAL A 117 23.89 15.49 -4.72
CA VAL A 117 23.03 14.42 -5.27
C VAL A 117 22.94 14.55 -6.80
N LYS A 118 23.16 13.44 -7.49
CA LYS A 118 23.16 13.33 -8.95
C LYS A 118 22.12 12.32 -9.42
N LYS A 119 21.80 12.35 -10.71
CA LYS A 119 20.99 11.33 -11.38
C LYS A 119 21.51 9.93 -11.05
N GLY A 120 20.62 9.03 -10.60
CA GLY A 120 20.93 7.66 -10.23
C GLY A 120 21.44 7.47 -8.80
N ASP A 121 21.74 8.54 -8.05
CA ASP A 121 22.05 8.43 -6.63
C ASP A 121 20.79 8.06 -5.82
N ARG A 122 20.98 7.30 -4.73
CA ARG A 122 19.87 6.90 -3.86
C ARG A 122 19.79 7.83 -2.65
N VAL A 123 18.58 8.30 -2.39
CA VAL A 123 18.25 9.17 -1.26
C VAL A 123 17.24 8.45 -0.37
N CYS A 124 17.61 8.22 0.88
CA CYS A 124 16.69 7.68 1.88
C CYS A 124 15.82 8.81 2.45
N ILE A 125 14.50 8.63 2.45
CA ILE A 125 13.55 9.59 3.02
C ILE A 125 12.85 8.93 4.21
N TYR A 126 13.16 9.42 5.42
CA TYR A 126 12.60 8.96 6.70
C TYR A 126 11.91 10.14 7.39
N VAL A 127 10.77 10.57 6.83
CA VAL A 127 10.01 11.76 7.20
C VAL A 127 8.57 11.36 7.49
N PRO A 128 7.90 11.93 8.51
CA PRO A 128 6.49 11.64 8.77
C PRO A 128 5.58 12.18 7.65
N MET A 129 4.29 11.93 7.74
CA MET A 129 3.29 12.36 6.75
C MET A 129 3.06 13.89 6.76
N ILE A 130 4.12 14.66 6.54
CA ILE A 130 4.13 16.11 6.36
C ILE A 130 4.43 16.46 4.89
N PRO A 131 4.13 17.68 4.42
CA PRO A 131 4.34 18.07 3.02
C PRO A 131 5.74 17.81 2.50
N GLU A 132 6.77 17.96 3.34
CA GLU A 132 8.18 17.73 3.00
C GLU A 132 8.43 16.31 2.50
N LEU A 133 7.65 15.31 2.94
CA LEU A 133 7.77 13.94 2.46
C LEU A 133 7.42 13.82 0.97
N ALA A 134 6.28 14.36 0.56
CA ALA A 134 5.87 14.34 -0.85
C ALA A 134 6.77 15.24 -1.71
N ILE A 135 7.16 16.39 -1.18
CA ILE A 135 8.03 17.36 -1.86
C ILE A 135 9.42 16.75 -2.09
N ALA A 136 10.02 16.10 -1.07
CA ALA A 136 11.31 15.43 -1.19
C ALA A 136 11.27 14.29 -2.22
N THR A 137 10.19 13.50 -2.21
CA THR A 137 9.94 12.42 -3.17
C THR A 137 9.93 12.96 -4.61
N LEU A 138 9.18 14.04 -4.85
CA LEU A 138 9.10 14.70 -6.16
C LEU A 138 10.40 15.42 -6.54
N ALA A 139 11.12 16.00 -5.57
CA ALA A 139 12.42 16.64 -5.81
C ALA A 139 13.48 15.65 -6.27
N CYS A 140 13.54 14.46 -5.64
CA CYS A 140 14.38 13.35 -6.12
C CYS A 140 14.04 12.97 -7.56
N ALA A 141 12.75 12.77 -7.85
CA ALA A 141 12.30 12.43 -9.20
C ALA A 141 12.64 13.53 -10.22
N ARG A 142 12.58 14.81 -9.83
CA ARG A 142 12.89 15.94 -10.72
C ARG A 142 14.35 15.95 -11.18
N ILE A 143 15.28 15.59 -10.32
CA ILE A 143 16.71 15.54 -10.64
C ILE A 143 17.20 14.14 -11.06
N GLY A 144 16.30 13.17 -11.19
CA GLY A 144 16.63 11.80 -11.56
C GLY A 144 17.33 11.00 -10.45
N ALA A 145 17.28 11.44 -9.20
CA ALA A 145 17.70 10.65 -8.05
C ALA A 145 16.64 9.57 -7.72
N ILE A 146 17.11 8.42 -7.24
CA ILE A 146 16.25 7.29 -6.87
C ILE A 146 15.87 7.45 -5.40
N HIS A 147 14.61 7.72 -5.11
CA HIS A 147 14.17 7.82 -3.73
C HIS A 147 13.88 6.43 -3.12
N SER A 148 14.21 6.29 -1.83
CA SER A 148 13.87 5.14 -1.01
C SER A 148 13.18 5.64 0.24
N VAL A 149 11.85 5.70 0.20
CA VAL A 149 11.06 6.14 1.34
C VAL A 149 10.95 5.01 2.35
N VAL A 150 11.31 5.30 3.60
CA VAL A 150 11.21 4.39 4.72
C VAL A 150 10.16 4.93 5.69
N PHE A 151 9.20 4.10 6.05
CA PHE A 151 8.13 4.49 6.99
C PHE A 151 8.72 5.03 8.30
N ALA A 152 8.37 6.27 8.66
CA ALA A 152 8.89 6.99 9.84
C ALA A 152 8.51 6.40 11.21
N GLY A 153 7.98 5.20 11.20
CA GLY A 153 7.72 4.41 12.38
C GLY A 153 8.62 3.18 12.53
N PHE A 154 9.55 2.91 11.58
CA PHE A 154 10.49 1.80 11.70
C PHE A 154 11.60 2.11 12.71
N SER A 155 12.20 1.04 13.24
CA SER A 155 13.36 1.12 14.13
C SER A 155 14.64 1.55 13.40
N SER A 156 15.63 1.97 14.16
CA SER A 156 16.99 2.26 13.69
C SER A 156 17.61 1.11 12.90
N THR A 157 17.45 -0.14 13.37
CA THR A 157 17.94 -1.35 12.68
C THR A 157 17.26 -1.54 11.33
N ALA A 158 15.93 -1.38 11.28
CA ALA A 158 15.17 -1.52 10.04
C ALA A 158 15.52 -0.40 9.02
N LEU A 159 15.78 0.81 9.50
CA LEU A 159 16.25 1.93 8.72
C LEU A 159 17.67 1.70 8.17
N ALA A 160 18.62 1.33 9.04
CA ALA A 160 20.00 1.04 8.66
C ALA A 160 20.10 -0.06 7.59
N THR A 161 19.31 -1.13 7.74
CA THR A 161 19.27 -2.22 6.75
C THR A 161 18.92 -1.70 5.35
N ARG A 162 17.96 -0.79 5.23
CA ARG A 162 17.51 -0.23 3.95
C ARG A 162 18.51 0.77 3.37
N ILE A 163 19.09 1.62 4.20
CA ILE A 163 20.15 2.55 3.82
C ILE A 163 21.33 1.79 3.22
N ASN A 164 21.80 0.75 3.89
CA ASN A 164 22.94 -0.05 3.46
C ASN A 164 22.63 -0.88 2.21
N ASP A 165 21.46 -1.51 2.14
CA ASP A 165 21.07 -2.35 0.99
C ASP A 165 20.94 -1.53 -0.30
N SER A 166 20.43 -0.30 -0.23
CA SER A 166 20.31 0.61 -1.37
C SER A 166 21.52 1.53 -1.57
N ASP A 167 22.53 1.47 -0.70
CA ASP A 167 23.72 2.32 -0.75
C ASP A 167 23.33 3.82 -0.88
N CYS A 168 22.52 4.29 0.06
CA CYS A 168 22.07 5.68 0.09
C CYS A 168 23.19 6.62 0.53
N LYS A 169 23.38 7.72 -0.22
CA LYS A 169 24.35 8.77 0.12
C LYS A 169 23.80 9.83 1.06
N MET A 170 22.50 10.01 1.06
CA MET A 170 21.82 11.04 1.82
C MET A 170 20.61 10.47 2.56
N VAL A 171 20.34 11.02 3.74
CA VAL A 171 19.12 10.80 4.49
C VAL A 171 18.39 12.13 4.66
N ILE A 172 17.10 12.15 4.35
CA ILE A 172 16.19 13.25 4.67
C ILE A 172 15.32 12.78 5.83
N THR A 173 15.24 13.55 6.90
CA THR A 173 14.46 13.25 8.10
C THR A 173 13.83 14.51 8.68
N SER A 174 13.23 14.42 9.85
CA SER A 174 12.78 15.57 10.65
C SER A 174 13.29 15.45 12.09
N ASP A 175 13.20 16.57 12.82
CA ASP A 175 13.54 16.60 14.24
C ASP A 175 12.67 15.62 15.04
N GLY A 176 11.46 15.36 14.60
CA GLY A 176 10.57 14.36 15.16
C GLY A 176 9.23 14.30 14.45
N SER A 177 8.30 13.52 14.99
CA SER A 177 6.94 13.39 14.49
C SER A 177 5.92 13.36 15.62
N TYR A 178 4.68 13.73 15.30
CA TYR A 178 3.53 13.51 16.17
C TYR A 178 2.84 12.19 15.85
N ARG A 179 2.40 11.47 16.89
CA ARG A 179 1.51 10.31 16.77
C ARG A 179 0.43 10.39 17.85
N GLY A 180 -0.67 11.03 17.54
CA GLY A 180 -1.66 11.42 18.53
C GLY A 180 -1.05 12.35 19.58
N LYS A 181 -1.10 11.98 20.85
CA LYS A 181 -0.52 12.76 21.95
C LYS A 181 1.01 12.56 22.14
N LYS A 182 1.59 11.59 21.44
CA LYS A 182 3.01 11.27 21.60
C LYS A 182 3.84 11.97 20.53
N SER A 183 5.04 12.41 20.89
CA SER A 183 6.11 12.76 19.98
C SER A 183 7.11 11.63 19.87
N ILE A 184 7.73 11.49 18.70
CA ILE A 184 8.75 10.49 18.40
C ILE A 184 10.00 11.23 17.95
N ASP A 185 11.14 10.91 18.55
CA ASP A 185 12.45 11.45 18.16
C ASP A 185 12.96 10.72 16.91
N LEU A 186 12.65 11.25 15.73
CA LEU A 186 13.08 10.64 14.47
C LEU A 186 14.57 10.86 14.21
N LYS A 187 15.10 12.04 14.58
CA LYS A 187 16.53 12.33 14.39
C LYS A 187 17.41 11.41 15.25
N GLY A 188 16.99 11.11 16.48
CA GLY A 188 17.68 10.14 17.33
C GLY A 188 17.69 8.73 16.73
N ILE A 189 16.58 8.28 16.14
CA ILE A 189 16.50 7.00 15.42
C ILE A 189 17.44 6.99 14.19
N VAL A 190 17.52 8.09 13.45
CA VAL A 190 18.45 8.22 12.32
C VAL A 190 19.90 8.17 12.80
N ASP A 191 20.25 8.87 13.87
CA ASP A 191 21.61 8.87 14.41
C ASP A 191 22.05 7.47 14.84
N GLU A 192 21.18 6.73 15.52
CA GLU A 192 21.42 5.33 15.89
C GLU A 192 21.58 4.43 14.65
N ALA A 193 20.73 4.60 13.65
CA ALA A 193 20.83 3.84 12.40
C ALA A 193 22.18 4.09 11.69
N LEU A 194 22.63 5.34 11.69
CA LEU A 194 23.85 5.76 11.01
C LEU A 194 25.15 5.32 11.70
N GLU A 195 25.07 4.81 12.94
CA GLU A 195 26.22 4.12 13.57
C GLU A 195 26.65 2.87 12.78
N SER A 196 25.71 2.24 12.06
CA SER A 196 25.95 1.05 11.24
C SER A 196 25.99 1.35 9.73
N CYS A 197 25.98 2.63 9.33
CA CYS A 197 25.96 3.04 7.93
C CYS A 197 27.16 3.91 7.61
N SER A 198 28.01 3.48 6.68
CA SER A 198 29.24 4.21 6.32
C SER A 198 29.11 5.10 5.08
N GLY A 199 28.03 4.92 4.27
CA GLY A 199 27.87 5.58 2.98
C GLY A 199 27.14 6.93 3.01
N VAL A 200 26.54 7.32 4.14
CA VAL A 200 25.75 8.55 4.24
C VAL A 200 26.65 9.75 4.52
N GLU A 201 26.69 10.68 3.57
CA GLU A 201 27.50 11.88 3.61
C GLU A 201 26.75 13.07 4.22
N THR A 202 25.44 13.19 3.96
CA THR A 202 24.60 14.32 4.39
C THR A 202 23.28 13.84 5.00
N VAL A 203 22.85 14.50 6.06
CA VAL A 203 21.52 14.36 6.66
C VAL A 203 20.82 15.72 6.62
N LEU A 204 19.69 15.80 5.90
CA LEU A 204 18.82 16.96 5.90
C LEU A 204 17.71 16.78 6.92
N VAL A 205 17.50 17.78 7.79
CA VAL A 205 16.56 17.70 8.91
C VAL A 205 15.50 18.79 8.78
N ALA A 206 14.25 18.38 8.57
CA ALA A 206 13.10 19.29 8.60
C ALA A 206 12.63 19.54 10.05
N LYS A 207 12.15 20.74 10.33
CA LYS A 207 11.54 21.08 11.63
C LYS A 207 10.07 20.68 11.63
N ARG A 208 9.66 19.89 12.62
CA ARG A 208 8.25 19.57 12.85
C ARG A 208 7.80 19.76 14.28
N ILE A 209 8.53 19.20 15.25
CA ILE A 209 8.15 19.27 16.67
C ILE A 209 8.95 20.29 17.47
N ASN A 210 9.92 20.94 16.84
CA ASN A 210 10.83 21.92 17.43
C ASN A 210 11.55 21.39 18.67
N SER A 211 11.95 20.11 18.66
CA SER A 211 12.72 19.51 19.73
C SER A 211 14.19 19.91 19.68
N ASP A 212 14.84 19.90 20.84
CA ASP A 212 16.28 20.06 20.92
C ASP A 212 16.95 18.75 20.52
N ILE A 213 17.58 18.75 19.34
CA ILE A 213 18.21 17.56 18.73
C ILE A 213 19.72 17.77 18.57
N ARG A 214 20.45 16.66 18.59
CA ARG A 214 21.87 16.68 18.28
C ARG A 214 22.08 16.83 16.76
N MET A 215 22.84 17.82 16.34
CA MET A 215 23.29 18.02 14.97
C MET A 215 24.80 17.72 14.88
N LYS A 216 25.17 16.72 14.06
CA LYS A 216 26.57 16.36 13.82
C LYS A 216 27.17 17.33 12.81
N GLU A 217 28.18 18.12 13.25
CA GLU A 217 28.86 19.07 12.39
C GLU A 217 29.45 18.41 11.14
N GLY A 218 29.33 19.09 9.99
CA GLY A 218 29.81 18.59 8.70
C GLY A 218 28.90 17.59 7.99
N ARG A 219 27.95 16.95 8.71
CA ARG A 219 27.00 15.98 8.14
C ARG A 219 25.56 16.50 8.15
N ASP A 220 25.09 17.00 9.28
CA ASP A 220 23.68 17.33 9.51
C ASP A 220 23.41 18.80 9.22
N LYS A 221 22.33 19.06 8.48
CA LYS A 221 21.90 20.43 8.10
C LYS A 221 20.41 20.60 8.29
N TRP A 222 20.01 21.75 8.83
CA TRP A 222 18.61 22.14 8.82
C TRP A 222 18.14 22.41 7.40
N LEU A 223 16.97 21.90 7.05
CA LEU A 223 16.42 21.99 5.70
C LEU A 223 15.93 23.40 5.37
N GLU A 224 15.22 24.06 6.29
CA GLU A 224 14.55 25.34 6.04
C GLU A 224 15.51 26.45 5.56
N PRO A 225 16.69 26.69 6.21
CA PRO A 225 17.62 27.70 5.72
C PRO A 225 18.19 27.41 4.32
N LEU A 226 18.28 26.13 3.94
CA LEU A 226 18.72 25.75 2.61
C LEU A 226 17.63 26.03 1.57
N LEU A 227 16.38 25.70 1.89
CA LEU A 227 15.23 25.98 1.02
C LEU A 227 15.03 27.49 0.82
N ASP A 228 15.14 28.29 1.87
CA ASP A 228 14.95 29.75 1.80
C ASP A 228 15.95 30.43 0.86
N ASN A 229 17.15 29.86 0.71
CA ASN A 229 18.19 30.38 -0.18
C ASN A 229 18.20 29.75 -1.57
N ALA A 230 17.44 28.66 -1.79
CA ALA A 230 17.43 27.93 -3.04
C ALA A 230 16.55 28.60 -4.11
N SER A 231 16.97 28.51 -5.37
CA SER A 231 16.19 28.99 -6.52
C SER A 231 14.88 28.20 -6.64
N THR A 232 13.80 28.92 -7.00
CA THR A 232 12.50 28.31 -7.36
C THR A 232 12.46 27.77 -8.79
N ASP A 233 13.55 27.92 -9.56
CA ASP A 233 13.71 27.38 -10.91
C ASP A 233 14.67 26.21 -10.88
N CYS A 234 14.19 25.04 -11.33
CA CYS A 234 15.00 23.84 -11.51
C CYS A 234 14.49 23.07 -12.74
N GLU A 235 15.32 23.02 -13.76
CA GLU A 235 14.98 22.21 -14.95
C GLU A 235 14.91 20.73 -14.56
N ALA A 236 13.85 20.07 -15.05
CA ALA A 236 13.69 18.64 -14.80
C ALA A 236 14.69 17.82 -15.60
N GLU A 237 15.35 16.86 -14.95
CA GLU A 237 16.31 15.95 -15.57
C GLU A 237 15.63 15.10 -16.65
N ILE A 238 16.33 14.88 -17.75
CA ILE A 238 15.86 13.98 -18.82
C ILE A 238 16.06 12.54 -18.37
N MET A 239 14.93 11.84 -18.14
CA MET A 239 14.92 10.44 -17.77
C MET A 239 14.55 9.57 -18.97
N ASN A 240 15.22 8.43 -19.13
CA ASN A 240 14.73 7.39 -20.01
C ASN A 240 13.52 6.67 -19.37
N ALA A 241 12.66 6.10 -20.20
CA ALA A 241 11.44 5.41 -19.74
C ALA A 241 11.69 4.36 -18.65
N GLU A 242 12.78 3.61 -18.77
CA GLU A 242 13.17 2.53 -17.86
C GLU A 242 14.21 2.94 -16.80
N ASP A 243 14.55 4.24 -16.69
CA ASP A 243 15.37 4.71 -15.58
C ASP A 243 14.62 4.49 -14.25
N PRO A 244 15.28 3.95 -13.21
CA PRO A 244 14.67 3.74 -11.91
C PRO A 244 14.12 5.03 -11.30
N LEU A 245 12.91 4.97 -10.77
CA LEU A 245 12.25 6.07 -10.07
C LEU A 245 12.43 5.93 -8.56
N PHE A 246 12.15 4.75 -8.04
CA PHE A 246 12.28 4.48 -6.61
C PHE A 246 12.57 3.02 -6.29
N ILE A 247 13.05 2.82 -5.07
CA ILE A 247 13.21 1.52 -4.43
C ILE A 247 12.29 1.50 -3.22
N LEU A 248 11.37 0.54 -3.16
CA LEU A 248 10.47 0.38 -2.02
C LEU A 248 10.61 -1.02 -1.42
N TYR A 249 10.90 -1.07 -0.12
CA TYR A 249 11.17 -2.31 0.58
C TYR A 249 9.90 -3.01 1.07
N THR A 250 9.79 -4.30 0.73
CA THR A 250 8.75 -5.19 1.26
C THR A 250 9.37 -6.21 2.22
N SER A 251 8.56 -6.72 3.16
CA SER A 251 8.96 -7.83 4.01
C SER A 251 9.10 -9.10 3.17
N GLY A 252 10.26 -9.74 3.23
CA GLY A 252 10.48 -11.05 2.61
C GLY A 252 10.06 -12.21 3.53
N SER A 253 9.58 -13.31 2.96
CA SER A 253 9.33 -14.56 3.70
C SER A 253 10.60 -15.12 4.37
N THR A 254 11.77 -14.81 3.82
CA THR A 254 13.10 -15.21 4.32
C THR A 254 13.69 -14.27 5.37
N GLY A 255 12.98 -13.21 5.78
CA GLY A 255 13.43 -12.23 6.77
C GLY A 255 14.22 -11.05 6.22
N LYS A 256 14.98 -11.16 5.12
CA LYS A 256 15.66 -10.02 4.49
C LYS A 256 14.68 -9.25 3.61
N PRO A 257 14.54 -7.91 3.79
CA PRO A 257 13.68 -7.08 2.95
C PRO A 257 14.04 -7.18 1.47
N LYS A 258 13.05 -6.99 0.59
CA LYS A 258 13.22 -6.93 -0.87
C LYS A 258 13.01 -5.49 -1.32
N GLY A 259 14.02 -4.86 -1.88
CA GLY A 259 13.94 -3.53 -2.47
C GLY A 259 13.35 -3.61 -3.88
N MET A 260 12.04 -3.42 -4.01
CA MET A 260 11.36 -3.45 -5.31
C MET A 260 11.68 -2.20 -6.11
N VAL A 261 12.14 -2.37 -7.34
CA VAL A 261 12.52 -1.27 -8.23
C VAL A 261 11.41 -0.97 -9.22
N HIS A 262 10.91 0.26 -9.20
CA HIS A 262 9.97 0.78 -10.20
C HIS A 262 10.65 1.81 -11.10
N THR A 263 10.29 1.77 -12.40
CA THR A 263 10.82 2.66 -13.42
C THR A 263 9.83 3.78 -13.77
N THR A 264 10.30 4.81 -14.47
CA THR A 264 9.59 6.08 -14.56
C THR A 264 8.30 6.01 -15.40
N ALA A 265 8.41 5.60 -16.68
CA ALA A 265 7.32 5.80 -17.65
C ALA A 265 6.13 4.87 -17.43
N GLY A 266 6.37 3.56 -17.39
CA GLY A 266 5.27 2.59 -17.25
C GLY A 266 4.52 2.76 -15.92
N TYR A 267 5.24 3.01 -14.84
CA TYR A 267 4.65 3.30 -13.54
C TYR A 267 3.75 4.55 -13.58
N MET A 268 4.22 5.65 -14.18
CA MET A 268 3.45 6.88 -14.35
C MET A 268 2.15 6.65 -15.11
N VAL A 269 2.23 6.02 -16.28
CA VAL A 269 1.06 5.80 -17.15
C VAL A 269 0.03 4.94 -16.43
N TYR A 270 0.45 3.85 -15.83
CA TYR A 270 -0.46 2.90 -15.19
C TYR A 270 -1.10 3.45 -13.91
N THR A 271 -0.32 4.07 -13.03
CA THR A 271 -0.85 4.63 -11.78
C THR A 271 -1.80 5.78 -12.01
N ALA A 272 -1.53 6.64 -13.00
CA ALA A 272 -2.44 7.72 -13.37
C ALA A 272 -3.74 7.18 -13.98
N TYR A 273 -3.66 6.18 -14.86
CA TYR A 273 -4.82 5.55 -15.47
C TYR A 273 -5.70 4.82 -14.44
N THR A 274 -5.08 4.05 -13.54
CA THR A 274 -5.80 3.33 -12.49
C THR A 274 -6.42 4.28 -11.48
N PHE A 275 -5.73 5.35 -11.07
CA PHE A 275 -6.31 6.38 -10.20
C PHE A 275 -7.59 6.97 -10.81
N LYS A 276 -7.52 7.39 -12.07
CA LYS A 276 -8.67 8.01 -12.76
C LYS A 276 -9.91 7.13 -12.74
N ASN A 277 -9.74 5.84 -13.01
CA ASN A 277 -10.84 4.90 -13.18
C ASN A 277 -11.29 4.24 -11.87
N ALA A 278 -10.34 3.79 -11.04
CA ALA A 278 -10.68 3.14 -9.77
C ALA A 278 -11.39 4.10 -8.79
N PHE A 279 -11.07 5.38 -8.84
CA PHE A 279 -11.71 6.36 -7.97
C PHE A 279 -12.76 7.23 -8.67
N GLN A 280 -12.97 7.05 -9.99
CA GLN A 280 -13.86 7.89 -10.80
C GLN A 280 -13.66 9.39 -10.55
N TYR A 281 -12.39 9.78 -10.37
CA TYR A 281 -11.98 11.12 -9.98
C TYR A 281 -12.47 12.18 -11.00
N ARG A 282 -13.07 13.26 -10.50
CA ARG A 282 -13.51 14.43 -11.27
C ARG A 282 -12.71 15.67 -10.88
N GLU A 283 -12.66 16.68 -11.76
CA GLU A 283 -11.79 17.85 -11.65
C GLU A 283 -11.81 18.57 -10.29
N ASN A 284 -12.97 18.66 -9.65
CA ASN A 284 -13.12 19.40 -8.40
C ASN A 284 -13.25 18.51 -7.16
N ASP A 285 -13.02 17.21 -7.33
CA ASP A 285 -13.10 16.28 -6.20
C ASP A 285 -11.88 16.44 -5.29
N VAL A 286 -12.07 16.20 -4.00
CA VAL A 286 -11.03 16.05 -3.00
C VAL A 286 -10.86 14.56 -2.71
N TYR A 287 -9.69 14.04 -2.98
CA TYR A 287 -9.34 12.65 -2.78
C TYR A 287 -8.50 12.48 -1.52
N TRP A 288 -8.82 11.50 -0.71
CA TRP A 288 -8.06 11.16 0.49
C TRP A 288 -7.76 9.68 0.59
N CYS A 289 -6.47 9.36 0.61
CA CYS A 289 -5.95 8.06 0.98
C CYS A 289 -5.29 8.15 2.36
N THR A 290 -5.66 7.28 3.28
CA THR A 290 -5.13 7.28 4.66
C THR A 290 -3.84 6.49 4.83
N ALA A 291 -3.28 5.95 3.74
CA ALA A 291 -2.00 5.26 3.77
C ALA A 291 -0.84 6.24 4.01
N ASP A 292 0.29 5.68 4.41
CA ASP A 292 1.55 6.42 4.49
C ASP A 292 2.33 6.31 3.17
N ILE A 293 3.06 7.37 2.79
CA ILE A 293 3.90 7.37 1.58
C ILE A 293 5.06 6.36 1.70
N GLY A 294 5.43 5.95 2.90
CA GLY A 294 6.37 4.84 3.13
C GLY A 294 5.91 3.47 2.58
N TRP A 295 4.66 3.37 2.07
CA TRP A 295 4.11 2.20 1.41
C TRP A 295 3.77 2.49 -0.05
N ILE A 296 3.66 1.43 -0.86
CA ILE A 296 3.32 1.60 -2.27
C ILE A 296 1.99 2.33 -2.48
N THR A 297 1.02 2.14 -1.58
CA THR A 297 -0.28 2.81 -1.67
C THR A 297 -0.11 4.34 -1.59
N GLY A 298 0.77 4.83 -0.73
CA GLY A 298 1.07 6.25 -0.66
C GLY A 298 1.81 6.77 -1.89
N HIS A 299 2.81 6.03 -2.39
CA HIS A 299 3.50 6.40 -3.64
C HIS A 299 2.51 6.53 -4.80
N SER A 300 1.74 5.47 -5.05
CA SER A 300 0.87 5.38 -6.22
C SER A 300 -0.39 6.24 -6.11
N TYR A 301 -0.98 6.35 -4.90
CA TYR A 301 -2.32 6.92 -4.72
C TYR A 301 -2.39 8.06 -3.67
N ILE A 302 -1.25 8.62 -3.24
CA ILE A 302 -1.20 9.95 -2.62
C ILE A 302 -0.38 10.90 -3.50
N VAL A 303 0.76 10.41 -4.05
CA VAL A 303 1.69 11.26 -4.82
C VAL A 303 1.43 11.14 -6.32
N TYR A 304 1.90 10.08 -6.97
CA TYR A 304 2.04 10.05 -8.42
C TYR A 304 0.72 9.98 -9.19
N GLY A 305 -0.17 9.04 -8.84
CA GLY A 305 -1.45 8.86 -9.54
C GLY A 305 -2.36 10.09 -9.45
N PRO A 306 -2.63 10.62 -8.24
CA PRO A 306 -3.43 11.83 -8.08
C PRO A 306 -2.84 13.06 -8.78
N LEU A 307 -1.55 13.34 -8.54
CA LEU A 307 -0.91 14.55 -9.09
C LEU A 307 -0.81 14.49 -10.62
N ALA A 308 -0.54 13.31 -11.21
CA ALA A 308 -0.57 13.14 -12.66
C ALA A 308 -1.96 13.41 -13.27
N ASN A 309 -3.04 13.32 -12.50
CA ASN A 309 -4.40 13.67 -12.92
C ASN A 309 -4.79 15.12 -12.55
N GLY A 310 -3.90 15.93 -12.01
CA GLY A 310 -4.21 17.28 -11.56
C GLY A 310 -5.18 17.32 -10.37
N ALA A 311 -5.16 16.28 -9.54
CA ALA A 311 -6.07 16.10 -8.42
C ALA A 311 -5.66 16.92 -7.19
N THR A 312 -6.64 17.14 -6.28
CA THR A 312 -6.38 17.55 -4.90
C THR A 312 -6.30 16.29 -4.05
N THR A 313 -5.14 16.04 -3.47
CA THR A 313 -4.89 14.89 -2.58
C THR A 313 -4.68 15.34 -1.14
N VAL A 314 -5.32 14.66 -0.19
CA VAL A 314 -5.17 14.96 1.24
C VAL A 314 -4.01 14.15 1.80
N MET A 315 -3.13 14.82 2.54
CA MET A 315 -2.11 14.21 3.39
C MET A 315 -2.47 14.43 4.85
N PHE A 316 -2.58 13.38 5.62
CA PHE A 316 -2.91 13.44 7.04
C PHE A 316 -1.76 12.90 7.89
N GLU A 317 -1.25 13.72 8.81
CA GLU A 317 -0.14 13.37 9.68
C GLU A 317 -0.56 12.48 10.86
N GLY A 318 -1.82 12.56 11.28
CA GLY A 318 -2.31 11.98 12.52
C GLY A 318 -2.70 10.50 12.44
N VAL A 319 -3.40 10.07 13.48
CA VAL A 319 -3.98 8.74 13.61
C VAL A 319 -5.51 8.82 13.76
N PRO A 320 -6.27 7.78 13.38
CA PRO A 320 -7.74 7.82 13.42
C PRO A 320 -8.34 8.01 14.83
N SER A 321 -7.55 7.72 15.88
CA SER A 321 -7.97 7.76 17.28
C SER A 321 -7.63 9.05 18.03
N TYR A 322 -7.10 10.07 17.36
CA TYR A 322 -6.72 11.34 18.01
C TYR A 322 -7.35 12.55 17.32
N PRO A 323 -8.01 13.46 18.10
CA PRO A 323 -8.23 13.43 19.56
C PRO A 323 -9.20 12.35 20.03
N ASP A 324 -10.06 11.89 19.14
CA ASP A 324 -10.97 10.75 19.31
C ASP A 324 -11.20 10.05 17.96
N PHE A 325 -11.97 8.97 17.95
CA PHE A 325 -12.24 8.18 16.74
C PHE A 325 -13.22 8.85 15.72
N GLY A 326 -13.66 10.06 16.01
CA GLY A 326 -14.37 10.93 15.06
C GLY A 326 -13.46 11.67 14.07
N ARG A 327 -12.12 11.63 14.29
CA ARG A 327 -11.16 12.42 13.53
C ARG A 327 -11.22 12.23 12.01
N PHE A 328 -11.43 11.01 11.53
CA PHE A 328 -11.56 10.77 10.08
C PHE A 328 -12.82 11.44 9.52
N TRP A 329 -13.89 11.38 10.24
CA TRP A 329 -15.17 11.96 9.83
C TRP A 329 -15.15 13.49 9.87
N ASP A 330 -14.47 14.08 10.86
CA ASP A 330 -14.18 15.50 10.93
C ASP A 330 -13.42 15.99 9.68
N ILE A 331 -12.37 15.27 9.27
CA ILE A 331 -11.60 15.58 8.06
C ILE A 331 -12.47 15.48 6.81
N VAL A 332 -13.30 14.43 6.70
CA VAL A 332 -14.22 14.26 5.56
C VAL A 332 -15.20 15.44 5.48
N GLU A 333 -15.81 15.84 6.58
CA GLU A 333 -16.75 16.97 6.62
C GLU A 333 -16.03 18.29 6.33
N LYS A 334 -14.91 18.56 7.01
CA LYS A 334 -14.14 19.81 6.92
C LYS A 334 -13.66 20.07 5.49
N HIS A 335 -13.14 19.05 4.82
CA HIS A 335 -12.55 19.20 3.49
C HIS A 335 -13.46 18.72 2.34
N LYS A 336 -14.69 18.30 2.66
CA LYS A 336 -15.65 17.78 1.68
C LYS A 336 -15.06 16.68 0.80
N VAL A 337 -14.40 15.71 1.44
CA VAL A 337 -13.76 14.58 0.77
C VAL A 337 -14.77 13.81 -0.08
N ASN A 338 -14.41 13.50 -1.31
CA ASN A 338 -15.27 12.79 -2.28
C ASN A 338 -14.88 11.32 -2.45
N GLN A 339 -13.59 11.00 -2.43
CA GLN A 339 -13.10 9.62 -2.47
C GLN A 339 -12.28 9.36 -1.21
N PHE A 340 -12.64 8.31 -0.48
CA PHE A 340 -12.00 7.93 0.76
C PHE A 340 -11.45 6.51 0.67
N TYR A 341 -10.12 6.35 0.72
CA TYR A 341 -9.41 5.10 0.51
C TYR A 341 -8.59 4.74 1.74
N THR A 342 -8.93 3.61 2.37
CA THR A 342 -8.35 3.24 3.66
C THR A 342 -8.17 1.72 3.79
N ALA A 343 -7.56 1.27 4.89
CA ALA A 343 -7.33 -0.15 5.14
C ALA A 343 -8.48 -0.78 5.96
N PRO A 344 -8.84 -2.05 5.75
CA PRO A 344 -9.83 -2.78 6.56
C PRO A 344 -9.55 -2.74 8.06
N THR A 345 -8.29 -2.76 8.48
CA THR A 345 -7.90 -2.59 9.88
C THR A 345 -8.40 -1.25 10.47
N ALA A 346 -8.30 -0.16 9.72
CA ALA A 346 -8.84 1.13 10.16
C ALA A 346 -10.38 1.09 10.22
N ILE A 347 -11.03 0.51 9.21
CA ILE A 347 -12.48 0.34 9.18
C ILE A 347 -12.98 -0.45 10.40
N ARG A 348 -12.35 -1.59 10.72
CA ARG A 348 -12.70 -2.40 11.90
C ARG A 348 -12.48 -1.63 13.20
N ALA A 349 -11.38 -0.88 13.32
CA ALA A 349 -11.13 -0.07 14.51
C ALA A 349 -12.18 1.02 14.71
N LEU A 350 -12.65 1.65 13.63
CA LEU A 350 -13.71 2.64 13.64
C LEU A 350 -15.08 2.00 13.93
N ALA A 351 -15.39 0.87 13.29
CA ALA A 351 -16.63 0.13 13.50
C ALA A 351 -16.81 -0.32 14.95
N LYS A 352 -15.71 -0.68 15.62
CA LYS A 352 -15.71 -1.04 17.05
C LYS A 352 -16.23 0.08 17.96
N GLN A 353 -16.15 1.34 17.52
CA GLN A 353 -16.62 2.50 18.28
C GLN A 353 -18.12 2.77 18.12
N GLY A 354 -18.84 1.95 17.35
CA GLY A 354 -20.24 2.16 17.03
C GLY A 354 -20.46 3.21 15.93
N THR A 355 -21.67 3.77 15.87
CA THR A 355 -22.07 4.71 14.81
C THR A 355 -22.19 6.16 15.28
N GLU A 356 -22.23 6.41 16.59
CA GLU A 356 -22.46 7.74 17.15
C GLU A 356 -21.48 8.80 16.64
N LEU A 357 -20.19 8.42 16.50
CA LEU A 357 -19.17 9.34 15.99
C LEU A 357 -19.30 9.56 14.48
N VAL A 358 -19.75 8.55 13.73
CA VAL A 358 -20.00 8.69 12.28
C VAL A 358 -21.20 9.62 12.04
N ASP A 359 -22.29 9.40 12.80
CA ASP A 359 -23.54 10.15 12.63
C ASP A 359 -23.44 11.61 13.07
N LYS A 360 -22.38 11.98 13.80
CA LYS A 360 -22.11 13.35 14.25
C LYS A 360 -21.68 14.28 13.10
N TYR A 361 -21.14 13.72 12.02
CA TYR A 361 -20.52 14.48 10.92
C TYR A 361 -21.30 14.33 9.60
N ASP A 362 -21.24 15.38 8.76
CA ASP A 362 -21.81 15.35 7.41
C ASP A 362 -20.85 14.66 6.42
N LEU A 363 -21.14 13.41 6.10
CA LEU A 363 -20.38 12.61 5.13
C LEU A 363 -20.99 12.61 3.73
N SER A 364 -21.96 13.50 3.44
CA SER A 364 -22.70 13.54 2.16
C SER A 364 -21.84 13.88 0.95
N SER A 365 -20.64 14.40 1.16
CA SER A 365 -19.64 14.63 0.10
C SER A 365 -19.02 13.36 -0.47
N LEU A 366 -19.04 12.25 0.28
CA LEU A 366 -18.45 10.98 -0.15
C LEU A 366 -19.17 10.41 -1.36
N LYS A 367 -18.41 10.08 -2.40
CA LYS A 367 -18.87 9.46 -3.65
C LYS A 367 -18.35 8.04 -3.81
N VAL A 368 -17.12 7.78 -3.36
CA VAL A 368 -16.46 6.47 -3.48
C VAL A 368 -15.77 6.15 -2.17
N LEU A 369 -15.95 4.94 -1.70
CA LEU A 369 -15.23 4.35 -0.59
C LEU A 369 -14.26 3.30 -1.12
N GLY A 370 -13.09 3.19 -0.52
CA GLY A 370 -12.11 2.20 -0.96
C GLY A 370 -11.48 1.43 0.19
N SER A 371 -11.10 0.20 -0.11
CA SER A 371 -10.43 -0.73 0.79
C SER A 371 -9.16 -1.26 0.15
N VAL A 372 -8.06 -1.32 0.91
CA VAL A 372 -6.73 -1.72 0.42
C VAL A 372 -5.85 -2.34 1.50
N GLY A 373 -4.94 -3.21 1.05
CA GLY A 373 -3.81 -3.72 1.84
C GLY A 373 -4.04 -5.08 2.48
N GLU A 374 -5.27 -5.46 2.71
CA GLU A 374 -5.70 -6.78 3.19
C GLU A 374 -7.13 -7.07 2.72
N PRO A 375 -7.58 -8.33 2.68
CA PRO A 375 -8.99 -8.63 2.41
C PRO A 375 -9.90 -7.99 3.47
N ILE A 376 -10.99 -7.36 3.02
CA ILE A 376 -12.02 -6.86 3.93
C ILE A 376 -13.02 -7.98 4.26
N ASN A 377 -13.32 -8.17 5.55
CA ASN A 377 -14.35 -9.11 5.96
C ASN A 377 -15.76 -8.53 5.76
N GLU A 378 -16.76 -9.40 5.68
CA GLU A 378 -18.13 -9.04 5.32
C GLU A 378 -18.76 -8.06 6.32
N GLU A 379 -18.56 -8.28 7.63
CA GLU A 379 -19.05 -7.37 8.68
C GLU A 379 -18.51 -5.95 8.52
N ALA A 380 -17.20 -5.80 8.30
CA ALA A 380 -16.59 -4.49 8.11
C ALA A 380 -17.04 -3.84 6.80
N TRP A 381 -17.23 -4.63 5.75
CA TRP A 381 -17.73 -4.15 4.47
C TRP A 381 -19.16 -3.58 4.62
N HIS A 382 -20.07 -4.32 5.27
CA HIS A 382 -21.44 -3.85 5.53
C HIS A 382 -21.45 -2.62 6.43
N TRP A 383 -20.69 -2.63 7.52
CA TRP A 383 -20.59 -1.44 8.38
C TRP A 383 -20.14 -0.20 7.60
N TYR A 384 -19.13 -0.36 6.76
CA TYR A 384 -18.57 0.72 5.92
C TYR A 384 -19.59 1.21 4.89
N ASN A 385 -20.28 0.29 4.21
CA ASN A 385 -21.33 0.60 3.25
C ASN A 385 -22.50 1.34 3.89
N ASP A 386 -23.03 0.81 5.00
CA ASP A 386 -24.29 1.25 5.58
C ASP A 386 -24.13 2.52 6.41
N ASN A 387 -23.03 2.63 7.18
CA ASN A 387 -22.84 3.74 8.11
C ASN A 387 -22.03 4.89 7.51
N VAL A 388 -21.02 4.62 6.72
CA VAL A 388 -20.19 5.66 6.10
C VAL A 388 -20.71 6.03 4.71
N GLY A 389 -20.92 5.05 3.85
CA GLY A 389 -21.43 5.22 2.49
C GLY A 389 -22.93 5.46 2.41
N LYS A 390 -23.68 5.20 3.49
CA LYS A 390 -25.17 5.27 3.56
C LYS A 390 -25.83 4.51 2.40
N GLY A 391 -25.22 3.41 1.93
CA GLY A 391 -25.67 2.60 0.78
C GLY A 391 -25.62 3.32 -0.57
N LYS A 392 -24.98 4.49 -0.67
CA LYS A 392 -24.93 5.31 -1.90
C LYS A 392 -23.56 5.38 -2.54
N SER A 393 -22.51 5.25 -1.72
CA SER A 393 -21.11 5.32 -2.19
C SER A 393 -20.57 3.91 -2.38
N PRO A 394 -20.30 3.46 -3.64
CA PRO A 394 -19.79 2.12 -3.87
C PRO A 394 -18.44 1.92 -3.21
N ILE A 395 -18.23 0.71 -2.67
CA ILE A 395 -16.95 0.30 -2.10
C ILE A 395 -16.12 -0.40 -3.17
N ILE A 396 -14.93 0.14 -3.44
CA ILE A 396 -13.93 -0.53 -4.23
C ILE A 396 -13.00 -1.31 -3.30
N ASP A 397 -13.15 -2.63 -3.27
CA ASP A 397 -12.17 -3.51 -2.64
C ASP A 397 -11.09 -3.81 -3.67
N SER A 398 -9.87 -3.31 -3.42
CA SER A 398 -8.81 -3.34 -4.43
C SER A 398 -7.69 -4.31 -4.04
N TRP A 399 -7.38 -5.24 -4.95
CA TRP A 399 -6.22 -6.11 -4.80
C TRP A 399 -5.07 -5.66 -5.71
N TRP A 400 -3.91 -5.53 -5.11
CA TRP A 400 -2.63 -5.24 -5.74
C TRP A 400 -1.48 -5.34 -4.73
N GLN A 401 -0.26 -5.18 -5.20
CA GLN A 401 0.96 -5.40 -4.41
C GLN A 401 1.97 -4.28 -4.64
N THR A 402 2.99 -4.18 -3.79
CA THR A 402 4.16 -3.31 -4.06
C THR A 402 4.79 -3.65 -5.40
N GLU A 403 4.90 -4.92 -5.69
CA GLU A 403 5.44 -5.49 -6.93
C GLU A 403 4.63 -5.07 -8.17
N THR A 404 3.35 -4.85 -8.02
CA THR A 404 2.48 -4.47 -9.16
C THR A 404 2.49 -2.98 -9.45
N GLY A 405 2.85 -2.15 -8.48
CA GLY A 405 2.92 -0.69 -8.60
C GLY A 405 1.57 0.02 -8.68
N GLY A 406 0.51 -0.67 -9.07
CA GLY A 406 -0.85 -0.15 -9.17
C GLY A 406 -1.91 -1.24 -9.06
N ILE A 407 -3.18 -0.82 -9.00
CA ILE A 407 -4.36 -1.68 -8.80
C ILE A 407 -4.51 -2.69 -9.95
N MET A 408 -4.75 -3.96 -9.60
CA MET A 408 -4.83 -5.09 -10.53
C MET A 408 -6.25 -5.66 -10.67
N ILE A 409 -6.97 -5.79 -9.56
CA ILE A 409 -8.35 -6.29 -9.55
C ILE A 409 -9.14 -5.38 -8.61
N THR A 410 -10.23 -4.80 -9.11
CA THR A 410 -11.12 -3.91 -8.33
C THR A 410 -12.38 -3.61 -9.10
N PRO A 411 -13.53 -3.36 -8.45
CA PRO A 411 -14.66 -2.75 -9.14
C PRO A 411 -14.33 -1.31 -9.57
N ILE A 412 -14.95 -0.86 -10.66
CA ILE A 412 -14.95 0.54 -11.08
C ILE A 412 -16.27 1.15 -10.59
N PRO A 413 -16.24 2.16 -9.69
CA PRO A 413 -17.43 2.74 -9.08
C PRO A 413 -18.46 3.17 -10.11
N TYR A 414 -19.72 2.83 -9.89
CA TYR A 414 -20.87 3.14 -10.78
C TYR A 414 -20.81 2.52 -12.19
N VAL A 415 -19.75 1.75 -12.47
CA VAL A 415 -19.52 1.11 -13.79
C VAL A 415 -19.64 -0.39 -13.68
N THR A 416 -18.90 -1.02 -12.77
CA THR A 416 -18.92 -2.47 -12.57
C THR A 416 -19.56 -2.82 -11.22
N PRO A 417 -20.14 -4.03 -11.07
CA PRO A 417 -20.73 -4.44 -9.82
C PRO A 417 -19.72 -4.49 -8.67
N THR A 418 -20.19 -4.17 -7.47
CA THR A 418 -19.50 -4.41 -6.20
C THR A 418 -20.10 -5.64 -5.51
N LYS A 419 -19.27 -6.40 -4.79
CA LYS A 419 -19.71 -7.57 -4.03
C LYS A 419 -18.91 -7.61 -2.72
N PRO A 420 -19.56 -7.77 -1.55
CA PRO A 420 -18.84 -7.87 -0.28
C PRO A 420 -17.72 -8.91 -0.34
N THR A 421 -16.54 -8.56 0.15
CA THR A 421 -15.33 -9.40 0.21
C THR A 421 -14.66 -9.75 -1.13
N TYR A 422 -15.19 -9.25 -2.26
CA TYR A 422 -14.65 -9.52 -3.60
C TYR A 422 -14.00 -8.28 -4.20
N ALA A 423 -12.81 -8.47 -4.73
CA ALA A 423 -12.16 -7.48 -5.62
C ALA A 423 -12.80 -7.43 -7.02
N THR A 424 -13.68 -8.36 -7.33
CA THR A 424 -14.54 -8.49 -8.51
C THR A 424 -13.80 -8.68 -9.83
N LEU A 425 -13.74 -7.69 -10.72
CA LEU A 425 -13.26 -7.86 -12.09
C LEU A 425 -11.80 -7.42 -12.25
N PRO A 426 -11.04 -8.07 -13.15
CA PRO A 426 -9.70 -7.63 -13.50
C PRO A 426 -9.70 -6.19 -14.00
N PHE A 427 -8.71 -5.40 -13.59
CA PHE A 427 -8.55 -4.06 -14.13
C PHE A 427 -8.08 -4.11 -15.59
N ILE A 428 -8.18 -2.98 -16.29
CA ILE A 428 -7.83 -2.86 -17.71
C ILE A 428 -6.38 -3.27 -17.96
N GLY A 429 -6.14 -4.15 -18.91
CA GLY A 429 -4.83 -4.69 -19.27
C GLY A 429 -4.37 -5.88 -18.43
N ILE A 430 -5.10 -6.25 -17.38
CA ILE A 430 -4.70 -7.34 -16.50
C ILE A 430 -5.29 -8.67 -16.94
N GLN A 431 -4.43 -9.69 -17.03
CA GLN A 431 -4.77 -11.03 -17.49
C GLN A 431 -4.53 -12.07 -16.38
N PRO A 432 -5.45 -12.20 -15.41
CA PRO A 432 -5.28 -13.14 -14.31
C PRO A 432 -5.52 -14.57 -14.76
N ALA A 433 -4.82 -15.52 -14.14
CA ALA A 433 -5.05 -16.95 -14.23
C ALA A 433 -5.09 -17.56 -12.84
N LEU A 434 -5.93 -18.55 -12.64
CA LEU A 434 -5.94 -19.41 -11.45
C LEU A 434 -5.28 -20.73 -11.82
N ILE A 435 -4.25 -21.10 -11.05
CA ILE A 435 -3.41 -22.28 -11.33
C ILE A 435 -3.63 -23.29 -10.22
N ASP A 436 -3.85 -24.55 -10.59
CA ASP A 436 -3.98 -25.64 -9.66
C ASP A 436 -2.63 -26.12 -9.08
N GLU A 437 -2.66 -27.17 -8.25
CA GLU A 437 -1.46 -27.74 -7.63
C GLU A 437 -0.52 -28.43 -8.63
N LYS A 438 -1.04 -28.81 -9.81
CA LYS A 438 -0.25 -29.45 -10.86
C LYS A 438 0.38 -28.47 -11.82
N GLY A 439 0.08 -27.17 -11.65
CA GLY A 439 0.54 -26.11 -12.55
C GLY A 439 -0.37 -25.85 -13.75
N GLU A 440 -1.58 -26.43 -13.77
CA GLU A 440 -2.53 -26.28 -14.87
C GLU A 440 -3.50 -25.09 -14.64
N GLU A 441 -3.78 -24.34 -15.69
CA GLU A 441 -4.72 -23.21 -15.60
C GLU A 441 -6.17 -23.72 -15.47
N LEU A 442 -6.82 -23.37 -14.37
CA LEU A 442 -8.23 -23.63 -14.12
C LEU A 442 -9.12 -22.77 -15.01
N LYS A 443 -9.88 -23.42 -15.89
CA LYS A 443 -10.80 -22.75 -16.83
C LYS A 443 -12.22 -22.64 -16.25
N GLY A 444 -12.99 -21.68 -16.75
CA GLY A 444 -14.37 -21.46 -16.34
C GLY A 444 -14.48 -20.76 -14.99
N ASN A 445 -15.66 -20.85 -14.40
CA ASN A 445 -16.03 -20.22 -13.13
C ASN A 445 -16.18 -21.26 -12.02
N GLN A 446 -16.44 -20.84 -10.77
CA GLN A 446 -16.51 -21.67 -9.57
C GLN A 446 -15.23 -22.48 -9.34
N VAL A 447 -14.09 -21.81 -9.46
CA VAL A 447 -12.77 -22.40 -9.30
C VAL A 447 -11.94 -21.59 -8.30
N GLU A 448 -11.08 -22.30 -7.56
CA GLU A 448 -10.13 -21.71 -6.63
C GLU A 448 -8.73 -22.23 -6.95
N GLY A 449 -7.74 -21.36 -6.90
CA GLY A 449 -6.36 -21.70 -7.21
C GLY A 449 -5.39 -20.57 -6.87
N ARG A 450 -4.15 -20.76 -7.28
CA ARG A 450 -3.07 -19.80 -7.09
C ARG A 450 -3.17 -18.70 -8.14
N LEU A 451 -3.17 -17.46 -7.72
CA LEU A 451 -3.33 -16.31 -8.61
C LEU A 451 -2.02 -16.00 -9.32
N CYS A 452 -2.06 -16.04 -10.64
CA CYS A 452 -0.96 -15.65 -11.52
C CYS A 452 -1.42 -14.60 -12.53
N ILE A 453 -0.49 -13.86 -13.12
CA ILE A 453 -0.74 -12.89 -14.19
C ILE A 453 0.04 -13.31 -15.43
N LYS A 454 -0.64 -13.39 -16.58
CA LYS A 454 -0.09 -13.96 -17.83
C LYS A 454 0.65 -12.96 -18.70
N PHE A 455 0.45 -11.67 -18.49
CA PHE A 455 0.99 -10.63 -19.36
C PHE A 455 1.49 -9.44 -18.51
N PRO A 456 2.63 -8.81 -18.87
CA PRO A 456 3.14 -7.67 -18.13
C PRO A 456 2.24 -6.43 -18.31
N TRP A 457 2.07 -5.68 -17.23
CA TRP A 457 1.42 -4.36 -17.19
C TRP A 457 2.47 -3.27 -16.98
N PRO A 458 2.17 -2.01 -17.35
CA PRO A 458 3.21 -0.99 -17.41
C PRO A 458 3.93 -0.72 -16.08
N SER A 459 3.25 -0.82 -14.93
CA SER A 459 3.82 -0.53 -13.60
C SER A 459 4.42 -1.73 -12.87
N ILE A 460 4.55 -2.91 -13.52
CA ILE A 460 5.22 -4.05 -12.87
C ILE A 460 6.64 -3.65 -12.44
N ALA A 461 7.04 -4.01 -11.22
CA ALA A 461 8.41 -3.83 -10.76
C ALA A 461 9.39 -4.54 -11.69
N ARG A 462 10.53 -3.92 -11.94
CA ARG A 462 11.51 -4.46 -12.90
C ARG A 462 12.46 -5.47 -12.28
N THR A 463 12.72 -5.33 -10.98
CA THR A 463 13.68 -6.20 -10.29
C THR A 463 13.61 -5.98 -8.77
N ILE A 464 14.35 -6.81 -8.03
CA ILE A 464 14.80 -6.52 -6.67
C ILE A 464 16.16 -5.85 -6.77
N TRP A 465 16.35 -4.73 -6.08
CA TRP A 465 17.59 -3.98 -6.07
C TRP A 465 18.79 -4.87 -5.73
N GLY A 466 19.81 -4.82 -6.58
CA GLY A 466 21.03 -5.62 -6.43
C GLY A 466 20.86 -7.14 -6.55
N ASN A 467 19.63 -7.67 -6.81
CA ASN A 467 19.42 -9.12 -6.85
C ASN A 467 18.28 -9.55 -7.80
N HIS A 468 18.56 -9.49 -9.10
CA HIS A 468 17.59 -9.89 -10.12
C HIS A 468 17.25 -11.38 -10.08
N GLU A 469 18.19 -12.24 -9.71
CA GLU A 469 17.92 -13.69 -9.61
C GLU A 469 16.87 -13.98 -8.52
N ARG A 470 16.93 -13.30 -7.36
CA ARG A 470 15.90 -13.41 -6.33
C ARG A 470 14.53 -12.93 -6.82
N TYR A 471 14.48 -11.92 -7.71
CA TYR A 471 13.23 -11.47 -8.34
C TYR A 471 12.64 -12.58 -9.21
N LYS A 472 13.45 -13.20 -10.05
CA LYS A 472 13.09 -14.33 -10.90
C LYS A 472 12.62 -15.53 -10.07
N GLU A 473 13.40 -15.95 -9.08
CA GLU A 473 13.07 -17.05 -8.21
C GLU A 473 11.75 -16.85 -7.47
N THR A 474 11.51 -15.62 -6.97
CA THR A 474 10.33 -15.34 -6.15
C THR A 474 9.04 -15.29 -6.97
N TYR A 475 9.08 -14.70 -8.17
CA TYR A 475 7.85 -14.34 -8.89
C TYR A 475 7.65 -15.06 -10.23
N PHE A 476 8.68 -15.71 -10.80
CA PHE A 476 8.61 -16.28 -12.16
C PHE A 476 9.09 -17.71 -12.27
N SER A 477 9.57 -18.31 -11.18
CA SER A 477 10.04 -19.71 -11.21
C SER A 477 8.96 -20.74 -10.91
N ALA A 478 7.88 -20.35 -10.22
CA ALA A 478 6.84 -21.26 -9.80
C ALA A 478 5.98 -21.77 -10.97
N TYR A 479 5.71 -20.90 -11.97
CA TYR A 479 4.87 -21.22 -13.13
C TYR A 479 5.48 -20.65 -14.40
N ASP A 480 5.57 -21.47 -15.45
CA ASP A 480 6.20 -21.07 -16.70
C ASP A 480 5.46 -19.89 -17.34
N LYS A 481 6.22 -18.85 -17.71
CA LYS A 481 5.74 -17.63 -18.39
C LYS A 481 4.62 -16.87 -17.67
N MET A 482 4.57 -16.96 -16.34
CA MET A 482 3.58 -16.25 -15.54
C MET A 482 4.24 -15.53 -14.37
N TYR A 483 3.72 -14.37 -14.03
CA TYR A 483 4.02 -13.72 -12.76
C TYR A 483 3.19 -14.39 -11.66
N PHE A 484 3.85 -14.98 -10.67
CA PHE A 484 3.21 -15.59 -9.50
C PHE A 484 3.05 -14.54 -8.39
N THR A 485 1.82 -14.28 -7.99
CA THR A 485 1.52 -13.25 -7.00
C THR A 485 1.83 -13.65 -5.56
N GLY A 486 1.92 -14.94 -5.30
CA GLY A 486 1.98 -15.50 -3.94
C GLY A 486 0.64 -15.48 -3.21
N ASP A 487 -0.45 -15.08 -3.87
CA ASP A 487 -1.80 -15.07 -3.32
C ASP A 487 -2.66 -16.17 -3.94
N GLY A 488 -3.58 -16.72 -3.15
CA GLY A 488 -4.67 -17.56 -3.61
C GLY A 488 -5.89 -16.70 -3.96
N ALA A 489 -6.70 -17.17 -4.90
CA ALA A 489 -7.96 -16.54 -5.23
C ALA A 489 -9.00 -17.57 -5.70
N LEU A 490 -10.27 -17.26 -5.47
CA LEU A 490 -11.38 -17.96 -6.10
C LEU A 490 -12.00 -17.05 -7.18
N ARG A 491 -12.59 -17.68 -8.18
CA ARG A 491 -13.44 -17.04 -9.17
C ARG A 491 -14.83 -17.68 -9.09
N ASP A 492 -15.83 -16.88 -8.71
CA ASP A 492 -17.18 -17.35 -8.47
C ASP A 492 -17.96 -17.69 -9.76
N GLU A 493 -19.25 -18.00 -9.63
CA GLU A 493 -20.14 -18.40 -10.73
C GLU A 493 -20.32 -17.36 -11.83
N VAL A 494 -20.17 -16.06 -11.49
CA VAL A 494 -20.26 -14.93 -12.44
C VAL A 494 -18.92 -14.41 -12.91
N GLY A 495 -17.81 -14.96 -12.38
CA GLY A 495 -16.46 -14.60 -12.80
C GLY A 495 -15.79 -13.54 -11.94
N TYR A 496 -16.31 -13.24 -10.74
CA TYR A 496 -15.69 -12.28 -9.83
C TYR A 496 -14.61 -12.94 -8.99
N TYR A 497 -13.50 -12.22 -8.80
CA TYR A 497 -12.36 -12.67 -8.03
C TYR A 497 -12.48 -12.25 -6.57
N ARG A 498 -12.24 -13.21 -5.67
CA ARG A 498 -12.02 -13.00 -4.24
C ARG A 498 -10.63 -13.51 -3.89
N ILE A 499 -9.87 -12.71 -3.16
CA ILE A 499 -8.56 -13.14 -2.65
C ILE A 499 -8.77 -13.98 -1.40
N THR A 500 -8.22 -15.19 -1.38
CA THR A 500 -8.40 -16.16 -0.29
C THR A 500 -7.24 -16.17 0.72
N GLY A 501 -6.22 -15.35 0.45
CA GLY A 501 -5.05 -15.17 1.33
C GLY A 501 -3.74 -15.51 0.64
N ARG A 502 -2.65 -15.51 1.41
CA ARG A 502 -1.32 -15.89 0.90
C ARG A 502 -1.25 -17.40 0.67
N VAL A 503 -0.60 -17.81 -0.42
CA VAL A 503 -0.38 -19.23 -0.71
C VAL A 503 0.50 -19.90 0.36
N ASP A 504 1.48 -19.17 0.89
CA ASP A 504 2.32 -19.60 2.00
C ASP A 504 1.58 -19.62 3.36
N ASP A 505 0.38 -19.04 3.44
CA ASP A 505 -0.55 -19.14 4.57
C ASP A 505 -1.66 -20.18 4.36
N VAL A 506 -1.75 -20.85 3.19
CA VAL A 506 -2.64 -21.99 2.98
C VAL A 506 -2.18 -23.16 3.86
N ILE A 507 -3.13 -23.76 4.56
CA ILE A 507 -2.88 -24.84 5.52
C ILE A 507 -3.44 -26.15 4.93
N ILE A 508 -2.59 -27.16 4.83
CA ILE A 508 -2.99 -28.48 4.33
C ILE A 508 -3.45 -29.34 5.51
N VAL A 509 -4.77 -29.47 5.68
CA VAL A 509 -5.37 -30.30 6.73
C VAL A 509 -5.92 -31.58 6.11
N SER A 510 -5.40 -32.73 6.50
CA SER A 510 -5.86 -34.04 5.99
C SER A 510 -5.90 -34.13 4.45
N GLY A 511 -4.95 -33.49 3.77
CA GLY A 511 -4.86 -33.46 2.31
C GLY A 511 -5.73 -32.40 1.61
N HIS A 512 -6.43 -31.54 2.36
CA HIS A 512 -7.23 -30.44 1.82
C HIS A 512 -6.57 -29.10 2.09
N ASN A 513 -6.50 -28.26 1.07
CA ASN A 513 -6.01 -26.89 1.17
C ASN A 513 -7.08 -25.98 1.77
N LEU A 514 -6.76 -25.36 2.90
CA LEU A 514 -7.63 -24.41 3.56
C LEU A 514 -6.97 -23.02 3.56
N GLY A 515 -7.61 -22.06 2.91
CA GLY A 515 -7.24 -20.65 3.00
C GLY A 515 -7.58 -20.10 4.39
N THR A 516 -6.72 -19.26 4.94
CA THR A 516 -6.95 -18.69 6.28
C THR A 516 -8.08 -17.65 6.30
N ALA A 517 -8.19 -16.83 5.24
CA ALA A 517 -9.14 -15.74 5.20
C ALA A 517 -10.62 -16.17 5.34
N PRO A 518 -11.12 -17.21 4.63
CA PRO A 518 -12.50 -17.66 4.83
C PRO A 518 -12.80 -18.15 6.24
N ILE A 519 -11.80 -18.77 6.92
CA ILE A 519 -11.96 -19.24 8.30
C ILE A 519 -11.97 -18.04 9.26
N GLU A 520 -11.08 -17.07 9.05
CA GLU A 520 -11.03 -15.83 9.82
C GLU A 520 -12.32 -15.02 9.66
N ASP A 521 -12.87 -14.95 8.45
CA ASP A 521 -14.16 -14.31 8.19
C ASP A 521 -15.28 -14.96 9.02
N ALA A 522 -15.38 -16.29 8.99
CA ALA A 522 -16.38 -17.01 9.78
C ALA A 522 -16.23 -16.77 11.30
N ILE A 523 -14.99 -16.72 11.81
CA ILE A 523 -14.73 -16.44 13.22
C ILE A 523 -15.14 -15.00 13.58
N ASN A 524 -14.84 -14.06 12.71
CA ASN A 524 -15.11 -12.64 12.93
C ASN A 524 -16.59 -12.28 12.89
N GLU A 525 -17.46 -13.16 12.34
CA GLU A 525 -18.94 -13.02 12.47
C GLU A 525 -19.43 -13.22 13.93
N HIS A 526 -18.63 -13.86 14.79
CA HIS A 526 -19.05 -14.08 16.17
C HIS A 526 -19.11 -12.76 16.94
N PRO A 527 -20.25 -12.43 17.60
CA PRO A 527 -20.46 -11.12 18.24
C PRO A 527 -19.38 -10.73 19.27
N ALA A 528 -18.77 -11.73 19.91
CA ALA A 528 -17.71 -11.52 20.89
C ALA A 528 -16.31 -11.31 20.31
N VAL A 529 -16.11 -11.58 19.02
CA VAL A 529 -14.79 -11.52 18.40
C VAL A 529 -14.52 -10.13 17.81
N ALA A 530 -13.35 -9.59 18.09
CA ALA A 530 -12.87 -8.35 17.50
C ALA A 530 -12.05 -8.61 16.23
N GLU A 531 -11.16 -9.61 16.27
CA GLU A 531 -10.36 -10.04 15.12
C GLU A 531 -9.78 -11.43 15.39
N SER A 532 -9.35 -12.10 14.31
CA SER A 532 -8.72 -13.41 14.39
C SER A 532 -7.59 -13.56 13.38
N ALA A 533 -6.70 -14.51 13.66
CA ALA A 533 -5.68 -14.96 12.74
C ALA A 533 -5.49 -16.47 12.85
N ILE A 534 -5.43 -17.15 11.71
CA ILE A 534 -5.27 -18.59 11.64
C ILE A 534 -3.89 -18.94 11.09
N VAL A 535 -3.26 -19.93 11.73
CA VAL A 535 -2.01 -20.54 11.24
C VAL A 535 -2.09 -22.06 11.36
N GLY A 536 -1.30 -22.73 10.52
CA GLY A 536 -1.10 -24.17 10.65
C GLY A 536 -0.07 -24.48 11.73
N PHE A 537 -0.22 -25.63 12.38
CA PHE A 537 0.81 -26.22 13.24
C PHE A 537 0.93 -27.73 13.00
N PRO A 538 2.09 -28.35 13.25
CA PRO A 538 2.30 -29.78 13.05
C PRO A 538 1.34 -30.62 13.88
N HIS A 539 0.75 -31.65 13.25
CA HIS A 539 -0.17 -32.58 13.91
C HIS A 539 0.08 -34.01 13.42
N ASP A 540 0.28 -34.94 14.35
CA ASP A 540 0.71 -36.33 14.05
C ASP A 540 -0.20 -37.10 13.09
N ILE A 541 -1.51 -36.83 13.11
CA ILE A 541 -2.49 -37.57 12.29
C ILE A 541 -2.87 -36.77 11.03
N LYS A 542 -3.04 -35.44 11.16
CA LYS A 542 -3.56 -34.59 10.08
C LYS A 542 -2.47 -33.99 9.19
N GLY A 543 -1.19 -34.21 9.53
CA GLY A 543 -0.04 -33.51 8.96
C GLY A 543 0.07 -32.08 9.47
N SER A 544 -0.95 -31.27 9.24
CA SER A 544 -1.14 -29.96 9.88
C SER A 544 -2.53 -29.84 10.46
N ALA A 545 -2.65 -29.06 11.53
CA ALA A 545 -3.91 -28.71 12.18
C ALA A 545 -4.03 -27.19 12.30
N LEU A 546 -5.22 -26.70 12.62
CA LEU A 546 -5.54 -25.28 12.64
C LEU A 546 -5.42 -24.71 14.06
N TYR A 547 -4.63 -23.64 14.17
CA TYR A 547 -4.48 -22.87 15.40
C TYR A 547 -5.03 -21.45 15.19
N GLY A 548 -6.09 -21.09 15.91
CA GLY A 548 -6.69 -19.77 15.88
C GLY A 548 -6.21 -18.90 17.04
N TYR A 549 -5.71 -17.71 16.72
CA TYR A 549 -5.49 -16.63 17.67
C TYR A 549 -6.64 -15.64 17.54
N VAL A 550 -7.37 -15.42 18.65
CA VAL A 550 -8.62 -14.65 18.63
C VAL A 550 -8.55 -13.53 19.67
N THR A 551 -8.81 -12.31 19.24
CA THR A 551 -8.96 -11.15 20.11
C THR A 551 -10.44 -10.89 20.36
N LEU A 552 -10.85 -10.77 21.61
CA LEU A 552 -12.24 -10.52 22.00
C LEU A 552 -12.54 -9.02 22.08
N LYS A 553 -13.80 -8.65 21.82
CA LYS A 553 -14.32 -7.31 22.09
C LYS A 553 -14.36 -7.10 23.60
N ASP A 554 -13.86 -5.95 24.07
CA ASP A 554 -13.95 -5.58 25.48
C ASP A 554 -15.38 -5.10 25.79
N THR A 555 -16.14 -5.93 26.49
CA THR A 555 -17.51 -5.59 26.92
C THR A 555 -17.61 -5.47 28.43
N GLY A 556 -16.49 -5.60 29.16
CA GLY A 556 -16.48 -5.61 30.64
C GLY A 556 -17.11 -6.83 31.28
N GLU A 557 -17.57 -7.81 30.48
CA GLU A 557 -18.20 -9.04 30.98
C GLU A 557 -17.20 -10.19 31.04
N SER A 558 -17.23 -10.95 32.14
CA SER A 558 -16.46 -12.19 32.25
C SER A 558 -17.10 -13.26 31.36
N ARG A 559 -16.36 -13.81 30.42
CA ARG A 559 -16.83 -14.81 29.47
C ARG A 559 -16.22 -16.18 29.74
N ASN A 560 -17.04 -17.22 29.56
CA ASN A 560 -16.54 -18.59 29.61
C ASN A 560 -15.84 -18.95 28.29
N HIS A 561 -14.52 -19.01 28.31
CA HIS A 561 -13.68 -19.30 27.14
C HIS A 561 -13.97 -20.68 26.52
N ASP A 562 -14.38 -21.69 27.28
CA ASP A 562 -14.67 -23.02 26.75
C ASP A 562 -15.96 -23.03 25.93
N ASN A 563 -16.95 -22.25 26.37
CA ASN A 563 -18.17 -22.08 25.58
C ASN A 563 -17.89 -21.30 24.30
N LEU A 564 -17.12 -20.21 24.37
CA LEU A 564 -16.71 -19.44 23.19
C LEU A 564 -15.95 -20.29 22.16
N ARG A 565 -15.06 -21.18 22.60
CA ARG A 565 -14.36 -22.11 21.69
C ARG A 565 -15.34 -23.03 20.96
N LYS A 566 -16.39 -23.50 21.63
CA LYS A 566 -17.42 -24.35 21.02
C LYS A 566 -18.28 -23.55 20.03
N GLU A 567 -18.72 -22.36 20.41
CA GLU A 567 -19.52 -21.45 19.57
C GLU A 567 -18.77 -21.06 18.29
N ILE A 568 -17.51 -20.66 18.40
CA ILE A 568 -16.64 -20.33 17.26
C ILE A 568 -16.47 -21.54 16.33
N ASN A 569 -16.16 -22.73 16.88
CA ASN A 569 -16.02 -23.94 16.07
C ASN A 569 -17.34 -24.40 15.44
N GLN A 570 -18.48 -24.15 16.09
CA GLN A 570 -19.79 -24.41 15.49
C GLN A 570 -20.03 -23.49 14.30
N LEU A 571 -19.74 -22.19 14.46
CA LEU A 571 -19.89 -21.18 13.40
C LEU A 571 -19.01 -21.54 12.18
N ILE A 572 -17.75 -21.91 12.40
CA ILE A 572 -16.84 -22.38 11.33
C ILE A 572 -17.45 -23.61 10.63
N THR A 573 -18.00 -24.54 11.39
CA THR A 573 -18.62 -25.75 10.83
C THR A 573 -19.81 -25.43 9.94
N ASP A 574 -20.65 -24.50 10.38
CA ASP A 574 -21.86 -24.11 9.68
C ASP A 574 -21.55 -23.30 8.39
N ARG A 575 -20.47 -22.52 8.39
CA ARG A 575 -20.06 -21.67 7.26
C ARG A 575 -19.18 -22.36 6.24
N ILE A 576 -18.25 -23.21 6.69
CA ILE A 576 -17.20 -23.80 5.84
C ILE A 576 -17.29 -25.32 5.85
N GLY A 577 -17.52 -25.90 7.01
CA GLY A 577 -17.58 -27.35 7.19
C GLY A 577 -16.66 -27.85 8.31
N PRO A 578 -16.86 -29.09 8.77
CA PRO A 578 -16.16 -29.66 9.92
C PRO A 578 -14.65 -29.80 9.72
N ILE A 579 -14.16 -29.79 8.48
CA ILE A 579 -12.73 -29.89 8.16
C ILE A 579 -11.95 -28.63 8.58
N ALA A 580 -12.63 -27.47 8.65
CA ALA A 580 -12.02 -26.20 9.01
C ALA A 580 -12.07 -25.91 10.53
N LYS A 581 -12.54 -26.85 11.36
CA LYS A 581 -12.54 -26.72 12.81
C LYS A 581 -11.13 -26.45 13.34
N LEU A 582 -11.03 -25.48 14.25
CA LEU A 582 -9.79 -25.18 14.93
C LEU A 582 -9.50 -26.23 16.00
N ASP A 583 -8.32 -26.80 15.97
CA ASP A 583 -7.82 -27.73 17.00
C ASP A 583 -7.41 -26.97 18.27
N LYS A 584 -6.91 -25.74 18.09
CA LYS A 584 -6.55 -24.84 19.19
C LYS A 584 -7.13 -23.44 18.95
N ILE A 585 -7.69 -22.83 19.99
CA ILE A 585 -8.15 -21.45 19.99
C ILE A 585 -7.55 -20.77 21.23
N GLN A 586 -6.60 -19.88 20.97
CA GLN A 586 -5.99 -19.04 21.98
C GLN A 586 -6.60 -17.64 21.96
N PHE A 587 -7.15 -17.21 23.07
CA PHE A 587 -7.59 -15.83 23.22
C PHE A 587 -6.37 -14.97 23.61
N SER A 588 -6.21 -13.84 22.91
CA SER A 588 -5.10 -12.91 23.10
C SER A 588 -5.60 -11.47 23.21
N GLU A 589 -4.84 -10.63 23.89
CA GLU A 589 -5.16 -9.20 24.02
C GLU A 589 -5.04 -8.43 22.68
N GLY A 590 -4.26 -8.98 21.77
CA GLY A 590 -4.06 -8.44 20.41
C GLY A 590 -3.33 -9.44 19.53
N LEU A 591 -3.14 -9.07 18.25
CA LEU A 591 -2.36 -9.83 17.28
C LEU A 591 -1.11 -9.04 16.89
N PRO A 592 0.04 -9.71 16.63
CA PRO A 592 1.23 -9.04 16.17
C PRO A 592 0.98 -8.43 14.78
N LYS A 593 1.05 -7.12 14.69
CA LYS A 593 0.75 -6.37 13.47
C LYS A 593 1.94 -5.54 13.03
N THR A 594 2.08 -5.41 11.72
CA THR A 594 2.93 -4.34 11.16
C THR A 594 2.32 -2.98 11.50
N ARG A 595 3.10 -1.93 11.35
CA ARG A 595 2.61 -0.56 11.56
C ARG A 595 1.57 -0.11 10.54
N SER A 596 1.45 -0.83 9.40
CA SER A 596 0.35 -0.67 8.45
C SER A 596 -0.92 -1.45 8.84
N GLY A 597 -0.92 -2.13 9.99
CA GLY A 597 -2.05 -2.91 10.48
C GLY A 597 -2.10 -4.36 10.01
N LYS A 598 -1.20 -4.79 9.12
CA LYS A 598 -1.17 -6.16 8.61
C LYS A 598 -0.72 -7.15 9.68
N ILE A 599 -1.49 -8.22 9.89
CA ILE A 599 -1.16 -9.29 10.84
C ILE A 599 0.08 -10.05 10.37
N MET A 600 1.03 -10.24 11.27
CA MET A 600 2.27 -10.96 11.03
C MET A 600 2.12 -12.45 11.32
N ARG A 601 1.37 -13.16 10.46
CA ARG A 601 1.10 -14.62 10.62
C ARG A 601 2.36 -15.44 10.73
N ARG A 602 3.46 -15.01 10.12
CA ARG A 602 4.77 -15.68 10.26
C ARG A 602 5.20 -15.81 11.72
N ILE A 603 5.00 -14.79 12.53
CA ILE A 603 5.34 -14.81 13.96
C ILE A 603 4.41 -15.80 14.69
N LEU A 604 3.10 -15.71 14.45
CA LEU A 604 2.11 -16.61 15.03
C LEU A 604 2.38 -18.08 14.68
N ARG A 605 2.75 -18.35 13.42
CA ARG A 605 3.12 -19.69 12.95
C ARG A 605 4.35 -20.22 13.68
N LYS A 606 5.42 -19.42 13.80
CA LYS A 606 6.62 -19.82 14.54
C LYS A 606 6.33 -20.13 16.00
N ILE A 607 5.50 -19.32 16.65
CA ILE A 607 5.04 -19.60 18.01
C ILE A 607 4.26 -20.92 18.05
N ALA A 608 3.32 -21.15 17.14
CA ALA A 608 2.55 -22.37 17.05
C ALA A 608 3.44 -23.61 16.83
N HIS A 609 4.55 -23.46 16.09
CA HIS A 609 5.55 -24.51 15.82
C HIS A 609 6.61 -24.70 16.91
N ASN A 610 6.57 -24.00 18.03
CA ASN A 610 7.60 -23.98 19.08
C ASN A 610 8.98 -23.41 18.66
N GLU A 611 9.02 -22.56 17.62
CA GLU A 611 10.23 -21.93 17.08
C GLU A 611 10.45 -20.51 17.66
N MET A 612 10.36 -20.37 19.00
CA MET A 612 10.34 -19.06 19.66
C MET A 612 11.70 -18.37 19.68
N ASP A 613 12.80 -19.10 19.57
CA ASP A 613 14.17 -18.54 19.54
C ASP A 613 14.51 -17.82 18.22
N ASN A 614 13.70 -17.98 17.19
CA ASN A 614 13.93 -17.41 15.86
C ASN A 614 12.66 -16.80 15.27
N LEU A 615 12.07 -15.83 15.94
CA LEU A 615 10.89 -15.13 15.44
C LEU A 615 11.20 -14.20 14.25
N GLY A 616 12.48 -13.94 13.96
CA GLY A 616 12.94 -13.02 12.94
C GLY A 616 12.75 -11.56 13.38
N ASP A 617 12.78 -10.63 12.42
CA ASP A 617 12.64 -9.20 12.72
C ASP A 617 11.24 -8.87 13.26
N ILE A 618 11.17 -8.55 14.55
CA ILE A 618 9.97 -8.06 15.26
C ILE A 618 10.00 -6.54 15.46
N SER A 619 11.08 -5.86 15.06
CA SER A 619 11.27 -4.43 15.27
C SER A 619 10.29 -3.56 14.45
N THR A 620 9.70 -4.15 13.40
CA THR A 620 8.70 -3.50 12.55
C THR A 620 7.27 -3.61 13.08
N LEU A 621 7.06 -4.28 14.21
CA LEU A 621 5.73 -4.44 14.81
C LEU A 621 5.21 -3.13 15.39
N LEU A 622 3.89 -2.96 15.30
CA LEU A 622 3.17 -1.89 15.97
C LEU A 622 3.12 -2.10 17.49
N ASN A 623 2.99 -3.37 17.90
CA ASN A 623 2.74 -3.82 19.27
C ASN A 623 3.62 -5.03 19.62
N PRO A 624 4.95 -4.86 19.71
CA PRO A 624 5.88 -5.97 19.95
C PRO A 624 5.63 -6.68 21.30
N GLU A 625 5.07 -6.00 22.29
CA GLU A 625 4.70 -6.53 23.60
C GLU A 625 3.66 -7.67 23.52
N VAL A 626 2.81 -7.65 22.52
CA VAL A 626 1.79 -8.69 22.28
C VAL A 626 2.43 -10.05 21.99
N VAL A 627 3.61 -10.06 21.38
CA VAL A 627 4.32 -11.30 21.04
C VAL A 627 4.66 -12.09 22.31
N GLN A 628 5.17 -11.42 23.34
CA GLN A 628 5.48 -12.08 24.62
C GLN A 628 4.22 -12.59 25.31
N SER A 629 3.14 -11.80 25.33
CA SER A 629 1.85 -12.23 25.87
C SER A 629 1.29 -13.48 25.16
N ILE A 630 1.46 -13.58 23.84
CA ILE A 630 1.03 -14.75 23.07
C ILE A 630 1.89 -15.97 23.41
N ILE A 631 3.20 -15.81 23.58
CA ILE A 631 4.12 -16.89 23.98
C ILE A 631 3.76 -17.42 25.37
N ASP A 632 3.55 -16.52 26.34
CA ASP A 632 3.28 -16.87 27.73
C ASP A 632 1.95 -17.62 27.92
N ASN A 633 0.96 -17.35 27.04
CA ASN A 633 -0.38 -17.97 27.05
C ASN A 633 -0.57 -19.05 25.99
N LYS A 634 0.50 -19.59 25.41
CA LYS A 634 0.44 -20.61 24.36
C LYS A 634 -0.23 -21.90 24.84
N LEU A 635 -1.10 -22.47 23.99
CA LEU A 635 -1.81 -23.73 24.21
C LEU A 635 -1.01 -24.97 23.76
#